data_5410a7440f034257035fc85e2bcbe9c9
#
_entry.id   5410a7440f034257035fc85e2bcbe9c9
#
_cell.length_a   1.000
_cell.length_b   1.000
_cell.length_c   1.000
_cell.angle_alpha   90.00
_cell.angle_beta   90.00
_cell.angle_gamma   90.00
#
_symmetry.space_group_name_H-M   'P 1'
#
loop_
_entity.id
_entity.type
_entity.pdbx_description
1 polymer ?
#
loop_
_entity_poly.entity_id
_entity_poly.type
_entity_poly.pdbx_seq_one_letter_code
_entity_poly.pdbx_strand_id
1 'polypeptide(L)' 'MEKALETMIGKMVPLLDERQRRVFLGLAAEVAGRGGVAEVVVLTGAGKNTVYQGKREAGDLPEDPRARPKELSVNK' A
#
# COMPACT_ATOMS: atom_id res chain seq x y z
N MET A 1 0.34 -3.43 14.47
CA MET A 1 0.10 -2.28 13.58
C MET A 1 -0.67 -1.23 14.33
N GLU A 2 -0.42 0.02 14.03
CA GLU A 2 -1.11 1.11 14.69
C GLU A 2 -2.61 1.08 14.39
N LYS A 3 -3.42 1.38 15.40
CA LYS A 3 -4.87 1.26 15.26
C LYS A 3 -5.43 2.18 14.17
N ALA A 4 -4.91 3.39 14.07
CA ALA A 4 -5.38 4.32 13.03
C ALA A 4 -5.10 3.75 11.65
N LEU A 5 -3.95 3.13 11.47
CA LEU A 5 -3.60 2.52 10.20
C LEU A 5 -4.52 1.34 9.90
N GLU A 6 -4.83 0.53 10.92
CA GLU A 6 -5.76 -0.58 10.73
C GLU A 6 -7.13 -0.09 10.30
N THR A 7 -7.60 0.96 10.92
CA THR A 7 -8.90 1.54 10.57
C THR A 7 -8.90 2.03 9.13
N MET A 8 -7.85 2.72 8.74
CA MET A 8 -7.75 3.22 7.37
C MET A 8 -7.77 2.09 6.37
N ILE A 9 -6.99 1.05 6.62
CA ILE A 9 -6.93 -0.10 5.72
C ILE A 9 -8.31 -0.74 5.61
N GLY A 10 -8.98 -0.96 6.73
CA GLY A 10 -10.28 -1.59 6.71
C GLY A 10 -11.32 -0.81 5.94
N LYS A 11 -11.23 0.51 5.96
CA LYS A 11 -12.19 1.34 5.25
C LYS A 11 -11.85 1.51 3.78
N MET A 12 -10.58 1.48 3.44
CA MET A 12 -10.18 1.69 2.05
C MET A 12 -10.31 0.44 1.19
N VAL A 13 -10.02 -0.73 1.76
CA VAL A 13 -9.98 -1.96 0.98
C VAL A 13 -11.25 -2.21 0.17
N PRO A 14 -12.47 -2.06 0.76
CA PRO A 14 -13.68 -2.31 -0.02
C PRO A 14 -13.92 -1.33 -1.16
N LEU A 15 -13.23 -0.20 -1.16
CA LEU A 15 -13.42 0.83 -2.18
C LEU A 15 -12.54 0.63 -3.40
N LEU A 16 -11.56 -0.27 -3.30
CA LEU A 16 -10.54 -0.41 -4.33
C LEU A 16 -10.84 -1.61 -5.22
N ASP A 17 -10.47 -1.50 -6.50
CA ASP A 17 -10.54 -2.65 -7.37
C ASP A 17 -9.43 -3.64 -7.01
N GLU A 18 -9.39 -4.77 -7.72
CA GLU A 18 -8.47 -5.84 -7.35
C GLU A 18 -7.02 -5.40 -7.41
N ARG A 19 -6.63 -4.72 -8.49
CA ARG A 19 -5.24 -4.28 -8.61
C ARG A 19 -4.89 -3.20 -7.60
N GLN A 20 -5.78 -2.24 -7.44
CA GLN A 20 -5.58 -1.16 -6.47
C GLN A 20 -5.47 -1.73 -5.07
N ARG A 21 -6.34 -2.67 -4.75
CA ARG A 21 -6.31 -3.29 -3.42
C ARG A 21 -4.99 -4.01 -3.19
N ARG A 22 -4.52 -4.74 -4.19
CA ARG A 22 -3.27 -5.47 -4.06
C ARG A 22 -2.10 -4.53 -3.80
N VAL A 23 -2.00 -3.47 -4.59
CA VAL A 23 -0.94 -2.48 -4.42
C VAL A 23 -1.07 -1.79 -3.06
N PHE A 24 -2.29 -1.44 -2.68
CA PHE A 24 -2.53 -0.78 -1.40
C PHE A 24 -2.09 -1.66 -0.24
N LEU A 25 -2.42 -2.95 -0.29
CA LEU A 25 -2.02 -3.86 0.78
C LEU A 25 -0.50 -4.00 0.84
N GLY A 26 0.16 -4.01 -0.31
CA GLY A 26 1.62 -4.06 -0.35
C GLY A 26 2.24 -2.81 0.28
N LEU A 27 1.68 -1.65 -0.04
CA LEU A 27 2.15 -0.40 0.56
C LEU A 27 1.91 -0.39 2.07
N ALA A 28 0.74 -0.88 2.50
CA ALA A 28 0.42 -0.92 3.92
C ALA A 28 1.41 -1.81 4.67
N ALA A 29 1.77 -2.95 4.07
CA ALA A 29 2.75 -3.83 4.69
C ALA A 29 4.11 -3.16 4.80
N GLU A 30 4.46 -2.37 3.79
CA GLU A 30 5.74 -1.67 3.79
C GLU A 30 5.78 -0.58 4.85
N VAL A 31 4.68 0.18 4.96
CA VAL A 31 4.58 1.24 5.97
C VAL A 31 4.65 0.63 7.37
N ALA A 32 4.03 -0.52 7.56
CA ALA A 32 4.04 -1.18 8.87
C ALA A 32 5.43 -1.71 9.23
N GLY A 33 6.28 -1.94 8.23
CA GLY A 33 7.65 -2.36 8.49
C GLY A 33 7.76 -3.84 8.75
N ARG A 34 8.66 -4.19 9.66
CA ARG A 34 8.92 -5.59 9.96
C ARG A 34 7.65 -6.27 10.47
N GLY A 35 7.33 -7.41 9.89
CA GLY A 35 6.12 -8.13 10.26
C GLY A 35 4.86 -7.58 9.62
N GLY A 36 4.99 -6.55 8.78
CA GLY A 36 3.83 -5.91 8.18
C GLY A 36 3.01 -6.82 7.30
N VAL A 37 3.67 -7.71 6.55
CA VAL A 37 2.93 -8.65 5.72
C VAL A 37 2.00 -9.52 6.56
N ALA A 38 2.54 -10.07 7.65
CA ALA A 38 1.73 -10.92 8.53
C ALA A 38 0.56 -10.14 9.13
N GLU A 39 0.82 -8.90 9.53
CA GLU A 39 -0.24 -8.07 10.12
C GLU A 39 -1.34 -7.74 9.10
N VAL A 40 -0.95 -7.42 7.87
CA VAL A 40 -1.92 -7.12 6.84
C VAL A 40 -2.75 -8.36 6.51
N VAL A 41 -2.12 -9.52 6.44
CA VAL A 41 -2.84 -10.77 6.19
C VAL A 41 -3.88 -11.02 7.29
N VAL A 42 -3.48 -10.86 8.54
CA VAL A 42 -4.40 -11.07 9.67
C VAL A 42 -5.54 -10.07 9.62
N LEU A 43 -5.21 -8.81 9.34
CA LEU A 43 -6.21 -7.75 9.38
C LEU A 43 -7.23 -7.87 8.25
N THR A 44 -6.79 -8.23 7.05
CA THR A 44 -7.65 -8.17 5.87
C THR A 44 -8.11 -9.52 5.36
N GLY A 45 -7.45 -10.60 5.80
CA GLY A 45 -7.74 -11.92 5.27
C GLY A 45 -7.17 -12.16 3.88
N ALA A 46 -6.41 -11.22 3.35
CA ALA A 46 -5.79 -11.40 2.04
C ALA A 46 -4.72 -12.48 2.10
N GLY A 47 -4.45 -13.11 0.98
CA GLY A 47 -3.40 -14.12 0.91
C GLY A 47 -2.02 -13.48 1.02
N LYS A 48 -1.10 -14.21 1.64
CA LYS A 48 0.26 -13.73 1.78
C LYS A 48 0.89 -13.40 0.42
N ASN A 49 0.66 -14.28 -0.57
CA ASN A 49 1.21 -14.05 -1.91
C ASN A 49 0.66 -12.78 -2.54
N THR A 50 -0.61 -12.49 -2.27
CA THR A 50 -1.23 -11.27 -2.77
C THR A 50 -0.52 -10.04 -2.22
N VAL A 51 -0.21 -10.05 -0.92
CA VAL A 51 0.47 -8.92 -0.30
C VAL A 51 1.88 -8.78 -0.85
N TYR A 52 2.60 -9.88 -1.01
CA TYR A 52 3.95 -9.81 -1.58
C TYR A 52 3.93 -9.32 -3.02
N GLN A 53 2.96 -9.77 -3.80
CA GLN A 53 2.83 -9.28 -5.16
C GLN A 53 2.53 -7.78 -5.16
N GLY A 54 1.68 -7.34 -4.24
CA GLY A 54 1.39 -5.92 -4.10
C GLY A 54 2.63 -5.11 -3.76
N LYS A 55 3.49 -5.65 -2.91
CA LYS A 55 4.75 -4.96 -2.59
C LYS A 55 5.62 -4.79 -3.82
N ARG A 56 5.70 -5.83 -4.65
CA ARG A 56 6.49 -5.73 -5.87
C ARG A 56 5.90 -4.71 -6.82
N GLU A 57 4.59 -4.74 -6.99
CA GLU A 57 3.92 -3.80 -7.88
C GLU A 57 4.04 -2.37 -7.39
N ALA A 58 3.96 -2.17 -6.09
CA ALA A 58 4.14 -0.84 -5.52
C ALA A 58 5.55 -0.33 -5.75
N GLY A 59 6.54 -1.22 -5.73
CA GLY A 59 7.91 -0.84 -5.97
C GLY A 59 8.17 -0.41 -7.41
N ASP A 60 7.30 -0.81 -8.33
CA ASP A 60 7.43 -0.44 -9.73
C ASP A 60 6.76 0.90 -10.04
N LEU A 61 6.05 1.47 -9.08
CA LEU A 61 5.41 2.76 -9.30
C LEU A 61 6.42 3.88 -9.16
N PRO A 62 6.22 5.01 -9.88
CA PRO A 62 7.05 6.18 -9.65
C PRO A 62 6.94 6.62 -8.20
N GLU A 63 8.02 7.12 -7.65
CA GLU A 63 8.02 7.57 -6.26
C GLU A 63 6.95 8.62 -6.03
N ASP A 64 6.89 9.58 -6.93
CA ASP A 64 5.90 10.64 -6.85
C ASP A 64 5.67 11.15 -8.26
N PRO A 65 4.56 10.75 -8.86
CA PRO A 65 4.28 11.17 -10.24
C PRO A 65 4.25 12.67 -10.43
N ARG A 66 3.99 13.42 -9.37
CA ARG A 66 3.95 14.87 -9.46
C ARG A 66 5.31 15.51 -9.29
N ALA A 67 6.24 14.79 -8.70
CA ALA A 67 7.57 15.31 -8.44
C ALA A 67 8.44 15.32 -9.67
N ARG A 68 7.99 14.69 -10.65
CA ARG A 68 8.76 14.58 -11.81
C ARG A 68 8.92 15.82 -12.51
N PRO A 69 8.97 16.24 -12.40
CA PRO A 69 9.26 17.21 -12.65
C PRO A 69 9.55 18.11 -11.94
N LYS A 70 9.69 17.72 -11.58
CA LYS A 70 9.91 18.41 -11.06
C LYS A 70 9.91 19.21 -11.56
N GLU A 71 9.68 19.30 -11.88
CA GLU A 71 9.53 19.89 -11.89
C GLU A 71 8.66 20.41 -11.90
N LEU A 72 8.27 20.42 -12.09
CA LEU A 72 7.44 20.81 -11.64
C LEU A 72 7.07 21.29 -10.98
N SER A 73 7.31 21.47 -10.69
CA SER A 73 7.17 21.87 -9.72
C SER A 73 6.92 22.32 -9.19
N VAL A 74 6.80 22.74 -9.10
CA VAL A 74 6.71 23.15 -8.25
C VAL A 74 6.52 23.50 -7.73
N ASN A 75 6.57 23.87 -7.80
CA ASN A 75 6.49 24.15 -7.07
C ASN A 75 6.27 24.48 -6.66
N LYS A 76 6.16 24.68 -6.86
CA LYS A 76 6.12 25.03 -6.28
C LYS A 76 6.13 25.21 -5.91
#